data_da49441bbbaa3a87c3a1db9c6b881faa
#
_entry.id   da49441bbbaa3a87c3a1db9c6b881faa
#
_cell.length_a   1.000
_cell.length_b   1.000
_cell.length_c   1.000
_cell.angle_alpha   90.00
_cell.angle_beta   90.00
_cell.angle_gamma   90.00
#
_symmetry.space_group_name_H-M   'P 1'
#
loop_
_entity.id
_entity.type
_entity.pdbx_description
1 polymer ?
#
loop_
_entity_poly.entity_id
_entity_poly.type
_entity_poly.pdbx_seq_one_letter_code
_entity_poly.pdbx_strand_id
1 'polypeptide(L)'
;TGVLGDGDYNWPGDADLEAFIPGLNLGDTNNASIIEFEFVPVSNSMSFDFIFAAEEYGTFQCTFTDAFAFLLTDSAGNTTNLAIVPGTDDPISVLTVRDDQYNGACESVNEEWFANYYGPGGLPPLTSPTNFIGHTEVMTASATVIPNEVYTIKLVVADDGDTIYDSAVFIDGGSFDIGQLDLGEDILVSSGNALCEGQEIILDAGALPNNSSIEWFMDGTLIEGETGVTLTVTETAFYSATI
;
A
#
# COMPACT_ATOMS: atom_id res chain seq x y z
N THR A 1 -8.86 -11.89 -23.96
CA THR A 1 -7.88 -11.95 -22.87
C THR A 1 -7.08 -13.24 -23.06
N GLY A 2 -5.78 -13.15 -23.33
CA GLY A 2 -4.86 -14.27 -23.28
C GLY A 2 -4.40 -14.46 -21.82
N VAL A 3 -3.87 -15.63 -21.52
CA VAL A 3 -3.15 -15.88 -20.25
C VAL A 3 -1.95 -14.94 -20.25
N LEU A 4 -1.76 -14.20 -19.16
CA LEU A 4 -0.53 -13.47 -18.90
C LEU A 4 0.50 -14.49 -18.39
N GLY A 5 1.71 -14.41 -18.87
CA GLY A 5 2.72 -15.42 -18.56
C GLY A 5 4.00 -15.14 -19.33
N ASP A 6 4.48 -13.88 -19.23
CA ASP A 6 5.72 -13.45 -19.82
C ASP A 6 6.86 -13.55 -18.79
N GLY A 7 7.66 -14.61 -18.90
CA GLY A 7 8.80 -14.79 -18.00
C GLY A 7 9.76 -15.86 -18.51
N ASP A 8 10.87 -16.02 -17.83
CA ASP A 8 11.77 -17.15 -18.01
C ASP A 8 12.58 -17.45 -16.74
N TYR A 9 13.08 -18.68 -16.60
CA TYR A 9 13.87 -19.12 -15.43
C TYR A 9 15.23 -18.42 -15.27
N ASN A 10 15.63 -17.50 -16.15
CA ASN A 10 16.83 -16.68 -15.98
C ASN A 10 16.50 -15.32 -15.38
N TRP A 11 15.22 -14.97 -15.28
CA TRP A 11 14.77 -13.78 -14.55
C TRP A 11 14.62 -14.16 -13.08
N PRO A 12 15.45 -13.62 -12.17
CA PRO A 12 15.50 -14.09 -10.80
C PRO A 12 14.24 -13.77 -10.01
N GLY A 13 13.97 -14.58 -9.00
CA GLY A 13 13.06 -14.30 -7.91
C GLY A 13 13.66 -13.35 -6.88
N ASP A 14 13.10 -13.35 -5.67
CA ASP A 14 13.50 -12.45 -4.60
C ASP A 14 13.68 -13.18 -3.26
N ALA A 15 14.90 -13.15 -2.72
CA ALA A 15 15.26 -13.86 -1.49
C ALA A 15 14.57 -13.29 -0.23
N ASP A 16 14.25 -11.99 -0.22
CA ASP A 16 13.54 -11.40 0.92
C ASP A 16 12.08 -11.87 0.91
N LEU A 17 11.43 -11.89 -0.27
CA LEU A 17 10.09 -12.47 -0.42
C LEU A 17 10.05 -13.91 0.08
N GLU A 18 10.97 -14.74 -0.35
CA GLU A 18 11.08 -16.16 0.04
C GLU A 18 11.26 -16.36 1.55
N ALA A 19 11.95 -15.42 2.20
CA ALA A 19 12.16 -15.47 3.66
C ALA A 19 10.89 -15.15 4.47
N PHE A 20 9.93 -14.41 3.90
CA PHE A 20 8.72 -13.96 4.60
C PHE A 20 7.43 -14.70 4.22
N ILE A 21 7.41 -15.45 3.13
CA ILE A 21 6.24 -16.24 2.74
C ILE A 21 6.38 -17.67 3.26
N PRO A 22 5.48 -18.13 4.12
CA PRO A 22 5.52 -19.49 4.67
C PRO A 22 5.43 -20.54 3.55
N GLY A 23 6.36 -21.49 3.56
CA GLY A 23 6.39 -22.61 2.61
C GLY A 23 7.36 -22.40 1.46
N LEU A 24 7.81 -21.18 1.18
CA LEU A 24 8.87 -20.93 0.20
C LEU A 24 10.25 -21.24 0.78
N ASN A 25 11.16 -21.66 -0.09
CA ASN A 25 12.58 -21.83 0.18
C ASN A 25 13.39 -20.89 -0.73
N LEU A 26 14.63 -20.66 -0.40
CA LEU A 26 15.52 -19.85 -1.20
C LEU A 26 15.68 -20.42 -2.62
N GLY A 27 15.27 -19.64 -3.61
CA GLY A 27 15.32 -20.00 -5.02
C GLY A 27 14.03 -20.62 -5.57
N ASP A 28 12.93 -20.62 -4.79
CA ASP A 28 11.62 -21.10 -5.25
C ASP A 28 10.94 -20.08 -6.18
N THR A 29 11.22 -18.76 -6.02
CA THR A 29 10.59 -17.72 -6.83
C THR A 29 11.37 -17.38 -8.11
N ASN A 30 10.64 -16.87 -9.11
CA ASN A 30 11.15 -16.42 -10.39
C ASN A 30 10.48 -15.08 -10.78
N ASN A 31 11.02 -14.38 -11.77
CA ASN A 31 10.40 -13.22 -12.44
C ASN A 31 9.96 -12.10 -11.49
N ALA A 32 10.72 -11.83 -10.42
CA ALA A 32 10.35 -10.85 -9.43
C ALA A 32 10.27 -9.42 -10.01
N SER A 33 9.17 -8.75 -9.70
CA SER A 33 8.99 -7.31 -9.94
C SER A 33 8.99 -6.58 -8.61
N ILE A 34 9.85 -5.56 -8.47
CA ILE A 34 10.16 -4.92 -7.19
C ILE A 34 10.03 -3.41 -7.31
N ILE A 35 9.39 -2.80 -6.30
CA ILE A 35 9.46 -1.36 -6.02
C ILE A 35 9.95 -1.21 -4.59
N GLU A 36 11.03 -0.48 -4.38
CA GLU A 36 11.60 -0.25 -3.05
C GLU A 36 11.92 1.24 -2.87
N PHE A 37 11.54 1.80 -1.73
CA PHE A 37 11.82 3.19 -1.38
C PHE A 37 11.84 3.40 0.12
N GLU A 38 12.50 4.49 0.53
CA GLU A 38 12.50 4.96 1.91
C GLU A 38 11.47 6.07 2.11
N PHE A 39 10.89 6.13 3.30
CA PHE A 39 10.00 7.22 3.71
C PHE A 39 10.18 7.52 5.20
N VAL A 40 9.70 8.70 5.60
CA VAL A 40 9.69 9.15 6.99
C VAL A 40 8.25 9.51 7.36
N PRO A 41 7.58 8.71 8.21
CA PRO A 41 6.22 9.01 8.64
C PRO A 41 6.19 10.25 9.54
N VAL A 42 5.15 11.06 9.40
CA VAL A 42 4.89 12.20 10.29
C VAL A 42 3.84 11.88 11.36
N SER A 43 3.17 10.74 11.25
CA SER A 43 2.25 10.20 12.24
C SER A 43 2.72 8.83 12.76
N ASN A 44 2.01 8.27 13.74
CA ASN A 44 2.29 6.95 14.29
C ASN A 44 1.66 5.79 13.51
N SER A 45 1.16 6.06 12.31
CA SER A 45 0.59 5.05 11.41
C SER A 45 0.99 5.31 9.98
N MET A 46 1.03 4.23 9.19
CA MET A 46 1.09 4.28 7.75
C MET A 46 0.07 3.31 7.17
N SER A 47 -0.49 3.63 6.01
CA SER A 47 -1.39 2.74 5.29
C SER A 47 -1.42 3.04 3.80
N PHE A 48 -1.87 2.06 3.02
CA PHE A 48 -2.25 2.24 1.62
C PHE A 48 -3.22 1.14 1.19
N ASP A 49 -4.04 1.43 0.18
CA ASP A 49 -5.04 0.51 -0.35
C ASP A 49 -4.52 -0.17 -1.62
N PHE A 50 -4.89 -1.44 -1.79
CA PHE A 50 -4.46 -2.24 -2.93
C PHE A 50 -5.48 -3.35 -3.25
N ILE A 51 -5.34 -3.94 -4.45
CA ILE A 51 -5.94 -5.21 -4.83
C ILE A 51 -4.84 -6.15 -5.34
N PHE A 52 -5.00 -7.45 -5.08
CA PHE A 52 -4.22 -8.52 -5.69
C PHE A 52 -5.03 -9.14 -6.82
N ALA A 53 -4.39 -9.40 -7.97
CA ALA A 53 -5.01 -10.03 -9.12
C ALA A 53 -4.10 -11.13 -9.67
N ALA A 54 -4.68 -12.26 -10.10
CA ALA A 54 -3.95 -13.43 -10.55
C ALA A 54 -4.65 -14.18 -11.67
N GLU A 55 -3.86 -14.89 -12.48
CA GLU A 55 -4.33 -15.82 -13.51
C GLU A 55 -4.59 -17.23 -12.97
N GLU A 56 -4.15 -17.57 -11.75
CA GLU A 56 -4.37 -18.88 -11.12
C GLU A 56 -5.77 -19.07 -10.56
N TYR A 57 -6.56 -18.02 -10.42
CA TYR A 57 -7.94 -18.16 -9.93
C TYR A 57 -8.77 -19.10 -10.81
N GLY A 58 -9.71 -19.80 -10.20
CA GLY A 58 -10.52 -20.81 -10.84
C GLY A 58 -9.76 -22.13 -11.03
N THR A 59 -9.23 -22.40 -12.21
CA THR A 59 -8.66 -23.72 -12.55
C THR A 59 -7.53 -24.15 -11.62
N PHE A 60 -6.69 -23.23 -11.19
CA PHE A 60 -5.47 -23.51 -10.44
C PHE A 60 -5.53 -23.11 -8.96
N GLN A 61 -6.59 -22.43 -8.53
CA GLN A 61 -6.72 -21.85 -7.18
C GLN A 61 -6.58 -22.82 -6.01
N CYS A 62 -6.57 -24.13 -6.27
CA CYS A 62 -6.42 -25.15 -5.24
C CYS A 62 -4.96 -25.60 -5.04
N THR A 63 -4.06 -25.28 -5.95
CA THR A 63 -2.71 -25.89 -5.99
C THR A 63 -1.58 -24.96 -6.35
N PHE A 64 -1.87 -23.86 -7.04
CA PHE A 64 -0.85 -22.90 -7.50
C PHE A 64 -1.16 -21.50 -7.00
N THR A 65 -0.15 -20.73 -6.79
CA THR A 65 -0.23 -19.31 -6.45
C THR A 65 1.13 -18.68 -6.63
N ASP A 66 1.13 -17.44 -7.10
CA ASP A 66 2.30 -16.58 -6.99
C ASP A 66 2.45 -16.04 -5.59
N ALA A 67 3.61 -15.48 -5.31
CA ALA A 67 3.94 -14.89 -4.04
C ALA A 67 4.07 -13.37 -4.16
N PHE A 68 3.57 -12.64 -3.16
CA PHE A 68 3.90 -11.23 -3.02
C PHE A 68 3.98 -10.83 -1.55
N ALA A 69 4.69 -9.72 -1.30
CA ALA A 69 4.82 -9.15 0.03
C ALA A 69 4.98 -7.63 -0.03
N PHE A 70 4.59 -6.99 1.06
CA PHE A 70 4.92 -5.60 1.38
C PHE A 70 5.80 -5.59 2.61
N LEU A 71 7.11 -5.63 2.40
CA LEU A 71 8.11 -5.74 3.46
C LEU A 71 8.46 -4.36 4.00
N LEU A 72 7.93 -4.04 5.19
CA LEU A 72 8.26 -2.81 5.92
C LEU A 72 9.42 -3.08 6.87
N THR A 73 10.52 -2.35 6.70
CA THR A 73 11.72 -2.46 7.54
C THR A 73 11.94 -1.17 8.32
N ASP A 74 12.07 -1.28 9.63
CA ASP A 74 12.36 -0.16 10.53
C ASP A 74 13.85 0.21 10.57
N SER A 75 14.19 1.33 11.23
CA SER A 75 15.57 1.80 11.39
C SER A 75 16.50 0.85 12.16
N ALA A 76 15.95 -0.12 12.89
CA ALA A 76 16.70 -1.17 13.59
C ALA A 76 16.92 -2.43 12.72
N GLY A 77 16.33 -2.48 11.52
CA GLY A 77 16.43 -3.62 10.60
C GLY A 77 15.38 -4.72 10.85
N ASN A 78 14.34 -4.45 11.65
CA ASN A 78 13.23 -5.39 11.80
C ASN A 78 12.28 -5.25 10.62
N THR A 79 11.97 -6.35 9.97
CA THR A 79 11.09 -6.40 8.80
C THR A 79 9.78 -7.11 9.13
N THR A 80 8.68 -6.59 8.60
CA THR A 80 7.32 -7.17 8.74
C THR A 80 6.63 -7.17 7.38
N ASN A 81 5.95 -8.27 7.03
CA ASN A 81 5.09 -8.31 5.86
C ASN A 81 3.72 -7.70 6.18
N LEU A 82 3.30 -6.70 5.41
CA LEU A 82 1.99 -6.04 5.55
C LEU A 82 0.93 -6.60 4.59
N ALA A 83 1.30 -7.46 3.64
CA ALA A 83 0.39 -8.12 2.71
C ALA A 83 -0.26 -9.34 3.38
N ILE A 84 -1.07 -9.09 4.39
CA ILE A 84 -1.74 -10.10 5.22
C ILE A 84 -3.26 -9.96 5.03
N VAL A 85 -3.95 -11.09 4.94
CA VAL A 85 -5.43 -11.12 4.86
C VAL A 85 -6.01 -10.48 6.13
N PRO A 86 -6.87 -9.45 6.03
CA PRO A 86 -7.36 -8.73 7.18
C PRO A 86 -8.02 -9.64 8.22
N GLY A 87 -7.58 -9.51 9.49
CA GLY A 87 -8.08 -10.30 10.61
C GLY A 87 -7.43 -11.68 10.78
N THR A 88 -6.41 -11.99 10.00
CA THR A 88 -5.64 -13.25 10.07
C THR A 88 -4.14 -12.96 10.16
N ASP A 89 -3.33 -14.03 10.20
CA ASP A 89 -1.86 -13.96 10.05
C ASP A 89 -1.41 -14.55 8.69
N ASP A 90 -2.36 -14.85 7.78
CA ASP A 90 -2.07 -15.48 6.50
C ASP A 90 -1.61 -14.44 5.46
N PRO A 91 -0.47 -14.64 4.78
CA PRO A 91 -0.12 -13.84 3.61
C PRO A 91 -1.18 -13.96 2.52
N ILE A 92 -1.47 -12.87 1.83
CA ILE A 92 -2.44 -12.85 0.74
C ILE A 92 -1.87 -13.62 -0.45
N SER A 93 -2.68 -14.53 -0.99
CA SER A 93 -2.38 -15.32 -2.18
C SER A 93 -3.67 -15.93 -2.74
N VAL A 94 -3.61 -16.56 -3.89
CA VAL A 94 -4.73 -17.34 -4.45
C VAL A 94 -5.14 -18.49 -3.51
N LEU A 95 -4.19 -19.05 -2.77
CA LEU A 95 -4.48 -20.15 -1.83
C LEU A 95 -5.15 -19.68 -0.53
N THR A 96 -4.99 -18.42 -0.14
CA THR A 96 -5.50 -17.86 1.11
C THR A 96 -6.72 -16.93 0.92
N VAL A 97 -7.02 -16.54 -0.34
CA VAL A 97 -8.24 -15.78 -0.69
C VAL A 97 -8.85 -16.40 -1.94
N ARG A 98 -9.92 -17.18 -1.79
CA ARG A 98 -10.60 -17.84 -2.92
C ARG A 98 -12.03 -18.25 -2.59
N ASP A 99 -12.85 -18.43 -3.63
CA ASP A 99 -14.23 -18.92 -3.55
C ASP A 99 -14.35 -20.27 -4.28
N ASP A 100 -14.85 -21.30 -3.62
CA ASP A 100 -15.03 -22.66 -4.14
C ASP A 100 -16.08 -22.76 -5.25
N GLN A 101 -16.92 -21.73 -5.41
CA GLN A 101 -17.86 -21.64 -6.53
C GLN A 101 -17.16 -21.78 -7.88
N TYR A 102 -15.91 -21.32 -7.99
CA TYR A 102 -15.17 -21.33 -9.25
C TYR A 102 -14.25 -22.55 -9.41
N ASN A 103 -14.00 -23.30 -8.34
CA ASN A 103 -13.34 -24.59 -8.36
C ASN A 103 -13.65 -25.38 -7.08
N GLY A 104 -14.63 -26.26 -7.14
CA GLY A 104 -15.04 -27.09 -6.01
C GLY A 104 -14.08 -28.23 -5.62
N ALA A 105 -12.83 -28.24 -6.12
CA ALA A 105 -11.80 -29.20 -5.68
C ALA A 105 -11.15 -28.81 -4.35
N CYS A 106 -11.31 -27.58 -3.92
CA CYS A 106 -10.88 -27.07 -2.61
C CYS A 106 -11.98 -26.19 -2.00
N GLU A 107 -11.96 -26.04 -0.69
CA GLU A 107 -12.89 -25.18 0.05
C GLU A 107 -12.55 -23.70 -0.15
N SER A 108 -13.57 -22.83 0.01
CA SER A 108 -13.39 -21.37 0.12
C SER A 108 -12.45 -21.04 1.29
N VAL A 109 -11.64 -20.03 1.12
CA VAL A 109 -10.78 -19.47 2.18
C VAL A 109 -10.88 -17.96 2.10
N ASN A 110 -11.26 -17.30 3.20
CA ASN A 110 -11.40 -15.84 3.30
C ASN A 110 -12.18 -15.26 2.09
N GLU A 111 -13.27 -15.92 1.71
CA GLU A 111 -14.02 -15.63 0.49
C GLU A 111 -14.63 -14.23 0.47
N GLU A 112 -14.83 -13.62 1.64
CA GLU A 112 -15.28 -12.23 1.77
C GLU A 112 -14.30 -11.22 1.19
N TRP A 113 -13.03 -11.61 1.00
CA TRP A 113 -11.99 -10.80 0.38
C TRP A 113 -11.79 -11.10 -1.11
N PHE A 114 -12.49 -12.11 -1.66
CA PHE A 114 -12.47 -12.40 -3.08
C PHE A 114 -13.57 -11.61 -3.79
N ALA A 115 -13.21 -10.77 -4.76
CA ALA A 115 -14.15 -9.86 -5.42
C ALA A 115 -14.80 -10.48 -6.67
N ASN A 116 -14.02 -10.77 -7.70
CA ASN A 116 -14.56 -11.16 -8.99
C ASN A 116 -13.68 -12.19 -9.70
N TYR A 117 -14.36 -13.07 -10.45
CA TYR A 117 -13.77 -14.03 -11.35
C TYR A 117 -14.32 -13.85 -12.77
N TYR A 118 -13.44 -13.78 -13.76
CA TYR A 118 -13.77 -13.53 -15.17
C TYR A 118 -13.48 -14.72 -16.09
N GLY A 119 -13.19 -15.87 -15.49
CA GLY A 119 -13.00 -17.14 -16.21
C GLY A 119 -14.29 -17.92 -16.44
N PRO A 120 -14.18 -19.20 -16.85
CA PRO A 120 -15.33 -20.07 -17.10
C PRO A 120 -16.23 -20.19 -15.87
N GLY A 121 -17.51 -19.85 -16.02
CA GLY A 121 -18.49 -19.86 -14.93
C GLY A 121 -18.57 -18.56 -14.12
N GLY A 122 -17.69 -17.61 -14.37
CA GLY A 122 -17.68 -16.29 -13.76
C GLY A 122 -18.32 -15.20 -14.61
N LEU A 123 -17.88 -13.96 -14.41
CA LEU A 123 -18.32 -12.78 -15.17
C LEU A 123 -17.75 -12.81 -16.60
N PRO A 124 -18.38 -12.11 -17.57
CA PRO A 124 -17.85 -12.03 -18.92
C PRO A 124 -16.42 -11.42 -18.95
N PRO A 125 -15.43 -12.09 -19.58
CA PRO A 125 -14.03 -11.62 -19.54
C PRO A 125 -13.80 -10.18 -20.03
N LEU A 126 -14.62 -9.69 -20.96
CA LEU A 126 -14.54 -8.31 -21.47
C LEU A 126 -15.05 -7.24 -20.47
N THR A 127 -15.61 -7.65 -19.35
CA THR A 127 -16.04 -6.74 -18.27
C THR A 127 -14.99 -6.59 -17.17
N SER A 128 -13.90 -7.35 -17.24
CA SER A 128 -12.78 -7.19 -16.30
C SER A 128 -12.16 -5.80 -16.44
N PRO A 129 -11.92 -5.09 -15.34
CA PRO A 129 -11.21 -3.81 -15.35
C PRO A 129 -9.69 -3.99 -15.62
N THR A 130 -9.19 -5.20 -15.47
CA THR A 130 -7.80 -5.59 -15.71
C THR A 130 -7.75 -6.74 -16.72
N ASN A 131 -6.56 -7.23 -17.03
CA ASN A 131 -6.40 -8.41 -17.91
C ASN A 131 -6.39 -9.73 -17.12
N PHE A 132 -6.38 -9.68 -15.80
CA PHE A 132 -6.36 -10.85 -14.92
C PHE A 132 -7.72 -11.54 -14.84
N ILE A 133 -7.69 -12.86 -14.62
CA ILE A 133 -8.89 -13.70 -14.55
C ILE A 133 -9.66 -13.57 -13.23
N GLY A 134 -8.97 -13.17 -12.17
CA GLY A 134 -9.59 -12.91 -10.86
C GLY A 134 -8.84 -11.90 -10.04
N HIS A 135 -9.52 -11.30 -9.07
CA HIS A 135 -8.92 -10.33 -8.14
C HIS A 135 -9.65 -10.28 -6.80
N THR A 136 -8.97 -9.74 -5.81
CA THR A 136 -9.50 -9.51 -4.46
C THR A 136 -10.36 -8.25 -4.38
N GLU A 137 -11.10 -8.12 -3.29
CA GLU A 137 -11.62 -6.83 -2.83
C GLU A 137 -10.45 -5.88 -2.53
N VAL A 138 -10.77 -4.59 -2.36
CA VAL A 138 -9.79 -3.62 -1.89
C VAL A 138 -9.43 -3.96 -0.45
N MET A 139 -8.14 -4.11 -0.18
CA MET A 139 -7.58 -4.32 1.15
C MET A 139 -6.66 -3.16 1.52
N THR A 140 -6.48 -2.93 2.81
CA THR A 140 -5.59 -1.90 3.34
C THR A 140 -4.40 -2.55 4.01
N ALA A 141 -3.20 -2.30 3.49
CA ALA A 141 -1.95 -2.57 4.21
C ALA A 141 -1.72 -1.44 5.22
N SER A 142 -1.42 -1.78 6.47
CA SER A 142 -1.19 -0.78 7.50
C SER A 142 -0.17 -1.23 8.55
N ALA A 143 0.51 -0.26 9.14
CA ALA A 143 1.45 -0.50 10.23
C ALA A 143 1.43 0.64 11.24
N THR A 144 1.76 0.31 12.50
CA THR A 144 2.17 1.32 13.48
C THR A 144 3.64 1.64 13.25
N VAL A 145 3.96 2.91 13.09
CA VAL A 145 5.30 3.41 12.84
C VAL A 145 5.67 4.47 13.87
N ILE A 146 6.95 4.76 13.99
CA ILE A 146 7.44 5.82 14.88
C ILE A 146 7.65 7.08 14.04
N PRO A 147 6.98 8.19 14.34
CA PRO A 147 7.16 9.43 13.61
C PRO A 147 8.63 9.87 13.58
N ASN A 148 9.06 10.43 12.47
CA ASN A 148 10.41 10.94 12.22
C ASN A 148 11.52 9.85 12.19
N GLU A 149 11.17 8.56 12.17
CA GLU A 149 12.09 7.47 11.92
C GLU A 149 12.09 7.11 10.43
N VAL A 150 13.22 6.66 9.90
CA VAL A 150 13.31 6.20 8.51
C VAL A 150 12.81 4.76 8.42
N TYR A 151 11.93 4.51 7.47
CA TYR A 151 11.47 3.17 7.10
C TYR A 151 11.78 2.90 5.64
N THR A 152 12.10 1.66 5.33
CA THR A 152 12.17 1.16 3.95
C THR A 152 10.94 0.27 3.71
N ILE A 153 10.25 0.46 2.60
CA ILE A 153 9.21 -0.45 2.14
C ILE A 153 9.63 -1.06 0.80
N LYS A 154 9.54 -2.38 0.73
CA LYS A 154 9.77 -3.17 -0.48
C LYS A 154 8.47 -3.87 -0.87
N LEU A 155 7.96 -3.51 -2.02
CA LEU A 155 6.80 -4.12 -2.65
C LEU A 155 7.32 -5.10 -3.68
N VAL A 156 7.02 -6.38 -3.54
CA VAL A 156 7.56 -7.43 -4.40
C VAL A 156 6.48 -8.44 -4.76
N VAL A 157 6.41 -8.82 -6.03
CA VAL A 157 5.60 -9.91 -6.56
C VAL A 157 6.47 -10.78 -7.44
N ALA A 158 6.31 -12.10 -7.37
CA ALA A 158 7.10 -13.06 -8.13
C ALA A 158 6.32 -14.35 -8.36
N ASP A 159 6.63 -15.05 -9.46
CA ASP A 159 6.10 -16.39 -9.73
C ASP A 159 6.67 -17.39 -8.72
N ASP A 160 5.85 -18.33 -8.24
CA ASP A 160 6.27 -19.41 -7.36
C ASP A 160 6.29 -20.75 -8.12
N GLY A 161 7.47 -21.33 -8.26
CA GLY A 161 7.70 -22.65 -8.80
C GLY A 161 7.72 -22.76 -10.33
N ASP A 162 7.06 -21.85 -11.04
CA ASP A 162 7.09 -21.82 -12.52
C ASP A 162 7.30 -20.39 -13.06
N THR A 163 6.90 -20.07 -14.27
CA THR A 163 7.09 -18.77 -14.93
C THR A 163 5.89 -18.41 -15.81
N ILE A 164 4.70 -18.90 -15.45
CA ILE A 164 3.47 -18.69 -16.21
C ILE A 164 2.29 -18.42 -15.26
N TYR A 165 1.24 -17.79 -15.77
CA TYR A 165 0.06 -17.38 -15.00
C TYR A 165 0.34 -16.27 -13.98
N ASP A 166 0.83 -15.16 -14.52
CA ASP A 166 1.29 -14.00 -13.74
C ASP A 166 0.26 -13.47 -12.74
N SER A 167 0.78 -12.88 -11.68
CA SER A 167 0.03 -12.08 -10.72
C SER A 167 0.46 -10.61 -10.73
N ALA A 168 -0.41 -9.75 -10.23
CA ALA A 168 -0.10 -8.34 -10.05
C ALA A 168 -0.75 -7.76 -8.79
N VAL A 169 -0.12 -6.71 -8.30
CA VAL A 169 -0.66 -5.87 -7.24
C VAL A 169 -0.93 -4.48 -7.80
N PHE A 170 -2.15 -3.99 -7.64
CA PHE A 170 -2.55 -2.63 -8.02
C PHE A 170 -2.73 -1.81 -6.76
N ILE A 171 -1.96 -0.73 -6.63
CA ILE A 171 -2.00 0.18 -5.47
C ILE A 171 -2.78 1.42 -5.86
N ASP A 172 -3.69 1.86 -4.99
CA ASP A 172 -4.35 3.15 -5.15
C ASP A 172 -3.33 4.28 -4.89
N GLY A 173 -2.96 5.00 -5.95
CA GLY A 173 -1.94 6.05 -5.90
C GLY A 173 -2.28 7.22 -4.99
N GLY A 174 -3.54 7.37 -4.58
CA GLY A 174 -3.99 8.40 -3.64
C GLY A 174 -4.07 7.92 -2.18
N SER A 175 -3.88 6.64 -1.91
CA SER A 175 -4.12 6.03 -0.60
C SER A 175 -2.88 5.91 0.28
N PHE A 176 -1.67 6.16 -0.25
CA PHE A 176 -0.44 6.06 0.54
C PHE A 176 -0.40 7.17 1.57
N ASP A 177 -0.76 6.83 2.80
CA ASP A 177 -0.86 7.73 3.95
C ASP A 177 0.25 7.40 4.97
N ILE A 178 1.15 8.34 5.18
CA ILE A 178 2.20 8.31 6.21
C ILE A 178 1.98 9.38 7.28
N GLY A 179 0.76 9.86 7.37
CA GLY A 179 0.31 10.97 8.18
C GLY A 179 0.32 12.29 7.42
N GLN A 180 -0.51 13.18 7.90
CA GLN A 180 -0.55 14.58 7.46
C GLN A 180 0.01 15.44 8.58
N LEU A 181 0.60 16.57 8.21
CA LEU A 181 0.91 17.60 9.19
C LEU A 181 -0.40 18.08 9.81
N ASP A 182 -0.53 17.90 11.12
CA ASP A 182 -1.67 18.45 11.87
C ASP A 182 -1.34 19.88 12.29
N LEU A 183 -1.90 20.84 11.56
CA LEU A 183 -1.78 22.28 11.88
C LEU A 183 -2.83 22.73 12.90
N GLY A 184 -3.60 21.81 13.48
CA GLY A 184 -4.69 22.06 14.41
C GLY A 184 -6.06 22.20 13.74
N GLU A 185 -7.07 22.47 14.56
CA GLU A 185 -8.44 22.62 14.09
C GLU A 185 -8.63 23.89 13.24
N ASP A 186 -9.53 23.81 12.25
CA ASP A 186 -9.94 24.97 11.47
C ASP A 186 -10.46 26.11 12.36
N ILE A 187 -9.93 27.32 12.13
CA ILE A 187 -10.30 28.52 12.88
C ILE A 187 -11.38 29.27 12.10
N LEU A 188 -12.63 29.00 12.45
CA LEU A 188 -13.79 29.48 11.71
C LEU A 188 -14.75 30.28 12.61
N VAL A 189 -15.42 31.25 12.01
CA VAL A 189 -16.51 31.97 12.67
C VAL A 189 -17.63 31.00 13.11
N SER A 190 -17.93 30.01 12.31
CA SER A 190 -18.95 28.99 12.60
C SER A 190 -18.62 28.11 13.80
N SER A 191 -17.34 27.91 14.09
CA SER A 191 -16.85 27.13 15.24
C SER A 191 -16.71 27.98 16.51
N GLY A 192 -16.85 29.31 16.41
CA GLY A 192 -16.75 30.24 17.55
C GLY A 192 -15.32 30.48 18.03
N ASN A 193 -14.31 30.01 17.27
CA ASN A 193 -12.88 30.17 17.58
C ASN A 193 -12.16 31.15 16.66
N ALA A 194 -12.90 31.87 15.81
CA ALA A 194 -12.35 32.90 14.92
C ALA A 194 -11.62 34.01 15.68
N LEU A 195 -10.50 34.45 15.13
CA LEU A 195 -9.70 35.54 15.67
C LEU A 195 -10.36 36.89 15.40
N CYS A 196 -10.16 37.85 16.32
CA CYS A 196 -10.51 39.22 16.10
C CYS A 196 -9.41 39.93 15.27
N GLU A 197 -9.79 41.05 14.62
CA GLU A 197 -8.84 41.88 13.86
C GLU A 197 -7.64 42.31 14.74
N GLY A 198 -6.44 42.09 14.22
CA GLY A 198 -5.18 42.38 14.90
C GLY A 198 -4.67 41.29 15.86
N GLN A 199 -5.37 40.17 15.96
CA GLN A 199 -4.83 38.97 16.62
C GLN A 199 -3.99 38.15 15.65
N GLU A 200 -3.07 37.39 16.21
CA GLU A 200 -2.22 36.46 15.46
C GLU A 200 -2.38 35.05 16.03
N ILE A 201 -2.12 34.07 15.20
CA ILE A 201 -2.03 32.67 15.60
C ILE A 201 -0.71 32.08 15.11
N ILE A 202 -0.19 31.16 15.86
CA ILE A 202 0.97 30.36 15.49
C ILE A 202 0.46 28.97 15.02
N LEU A 203 0.68 28.69 13.74
CA LEU A 203 0.54 27.34 13.22
C LEU A 203 1.83 26.59 13.53
N ASP A 204 1.73 25.38 14.04
CA ASP A 204 2.87 24.55 14.43
C ASP A 204 2.81 23.21 13.70
N ALA A 205 3.78 22.96 12.85
CA ALA A 205 3.91 21.70 12.10
C ALA A 205 4.57 20.59 12.92
N GLY A 206 4.92 20.87 14.17
CA GLY A 206 5.61 19.89 15.03
C GLY A 206 7.08 19.70 14.68
N ALA A 207 7.63 18.57 15.11
CA ALA A 207 9.03 18.25 14.83
C ALA A 207 9.21 17.76 13.40
N LEU A 208 10.22 18.27 12.70
CA LEU A 208 10.58 17.78 11.36
C LEU A 208 11.51 16.58 11.42
N PRO A 209 11.41 15.65 10.47
CA PRO A 209 12.39 14.61 10.27
C PRO A 209 13.80 15.15 10.07
N ASN A 210 14.83 14.39 10.47
CA ASN A 210 16.21 14.78 10.24
C ASN A 210 16.47 15.00 8.74
N ASN A 211 17.22 16.08 8.41
CA ASN A 211 17.54 16.47 7.04
C ASN A 211 16.33 16.83 6.15
N SER A 212 15.18 17.13 6.73
CA SER A 212 14.03 17.67 6.00
C SER A 212 13.93 19.19 6.14
N SER A 213 13.16 19.83 5.27
CA SER A 213 12.78 21.23 5.29
C SER A 213 11.27 21.34 5.18
N ILE A 214 10.72 22.46 5.65
CA ILE A 214 9.30 22.76 5.52
C ILE A 214 9.12 23.92 4.55
N GLU A 215 8.07 23.85 3.75
CA GLU A 215 7.58 24.93 2.90
C GLU A 215 6.14 25.26 3.31
N TRP A 216 5.85 26.54 3.53
CA TRP A 216 4.54 27.02 3.89
C TRP A 216 3.82 27.65 2.70
N PHE A 217 2.53 27.46 2.63
CA PHE A 217 1.68 27.98 1.54
C PHE A 217 0.48 28.74 2.12
N MET A 218 0.09 29.81 1.43
CA MET A 218 -1.13 30.57 1.67
C MET A 218 -1.98 30.57 0.40
N ASP A 219 -3.19 30.02 0.46
CA ASP A 219 -4.08 29.82 -0.68
C ASP A 219 -3.38 29.12 -1.87
N GLY A 220 -2.52 28.13 -1.56
CA GLY A 220 -1.75 27.37 -2.55
C GLY A 220 -0.52 28.09 -3.11
N THR A 221 -0.20 29.31 -2.63
CA THR A 221 0.98 30.08 -3.05
C THR A 221 2.07 29.94 -1.98
N LEU A 222 3.30 29.61 -2.38
CA LEU A 222 4.46 29.51 -1.49
C LEU A 222 4.72 30.82 -0.75
N ILE A 223 4.90 30.75 0.56
CA ILE A 223 5.33 31.88 1.42
C ILE A 223 6.86 31.87 1.45
N GLU A 224 7.48 32.71 0.63
CA GLU A 224 8.93 32.74 0.51
C GLU A 224 9.61 33.17 1.82
N GLY A 225 10.65 32.41 2.20
CA GLY A 225 11.49 32.70 3.36
C GLY A 225 11.00 32.11 4.69
N GLU A 226 9.80 31.54 4.74
CA GLU A 226 9.28 30.86 5.91
C GLU A 226 9.73 29.39 5.87
N THR A 227 10.74 29.05 6.70
CA THR A 227 11.37 27.73 6.75
C THR A 227 11.36 27.14 8.16
N GLY A 228 10.71 27.83 9.11
CA GLY A 228 10.56 27.35 10.50
C GLY A 228 9.43 26.35 10.63
N VAL A 229 9.49 25.49 11.65
CA VAL A 229 8.41 24.53 12.01
C VAL A 229 7.12 25.25 12.43
N THR A 230 7.20 26.54 12.73
CA THR A 230 6.05 27.37 13.08
C THR A 230 5.90 28.51 12.10
N LEU A 231 4.65 28.88 11.79
CA LEU A 231 4.28 30.05 11.00
C LEU A 231 3.33 30.91 11.81
N THR A 232 3.67 32.23 11.97
CA THR A 232 2.76 33.21 12.57
C THR A 232 1.89 33.83 11.49
N VAL A 233 0.58 33.69 11.60
CA VAL A 233 -0.39 34.21 10.64
C VAL A 233 -1.31 35.24 11.25
N THR A 234 -1.65 36.26 10.45
CA THR A 234 -2.51 37.41 10.86
C THR A 234 -3.67 37.64 9.88
N GLU A 235 -3.67 36.91 8.76
CA GLU A 235 -4.65 37.09 7.69
C GLU A 235 -5.53 35.84 7.58
N THR A 236 -6.77 36.05 7.14
CA THR A 236 -7.69 34.95 6.85
C THR A 236 -7.34 34.34 5.49
N ALA A 237 -6.88 33.10 5.47
CA ALA A 237 -6.53 32.35 4.27
C ALA A 237 -6.57 30.85 4.58
N PHE A 238 -6.43 30.04 3.55
CA PHE A 238 -6.12 28.63 3.69
C PHE A 238 -4.61 28.44 3.76
N TYR A 239 -4.14 27.94 4.90
CA TYR A 239 -2.71 27.65 5.10
C TYR A 239 -2.44 26.18 5.01
N SER A 240 -1.35 25.81 4.35
CA SER A 240 -0.85 24.44 4.29
C SER A 240 0.67 24.41 4.37
N ALA A 241 1.21 23.26 4.73
CA ALA A 241 2.66 23.05 4.75
C ALA A 241 3.00 21.69 4.11
N THR A 242 4.21 21.63 3.53
CA THR A 242 4.82 20.38 3.02
C THR A 242 6.21 20.20 3.59
N ILE A 243 6.59 18.99 3.85
CA ILE A 243 7.92 18.59 4.27
C ILE A 243 8.64 17.96 3.08
#